data_162290c2cb7da98890fe7d40ad2444a9
#
_entry.id   162290c2cb7da98890fe7d40ad2444a9
#
_cell.length_a   1.000
_cell.length_b   1.000
_cell.length_c   1.000
_cell.angle_alpha   90.00
_cell.angle_beta   90.00
_cell.angle_gamma   90.00
#
_symmetry.space_group_name_H-M   'P 1'
#
loop_
_entity.id
_entity.type
_entity.pdbx_description
1 polymer ?
#
loop_
_entity_poly.entity_id
_entity_poly.type
_entity_poly.pdbx_seq_one_letter_code
_entity_poly.pdbx_strand_id
1 'polypeptide(L)'
;MEPWEKVLVNSETYPESVHGQIPCQDCHGGVQSADKEEAHTGLVARPSDQPETYCQECHPDVVALNENNLHDNLGGYWTVLDQLTAPEDHDTIAEMFGNHCSSCHATCGDCHVSQ
;
A
#
# COMPACT_ATOMS: atom_id res chain seq x y z
N MET A 1 -11.82 -7.20 17.50
CA MET A 1 -11.37 -7.43 16.10
C MET A 1 -9.97 -8.00 16.16
N GLU A 2 -9.80 -9.22 15.70
CA GLU A 2 -8.50 -9.87 15.64
C GLU A 2 -7.60 -9.18 14.60
N PRO A 3 -6.27 -9.23 14.73
CA PRO A 3 -5.36 -8.55 13.80
C PRO A 3 -5.57 -8.92 12.34
N TRP A 4 -5.91 -10.19 12.06
CA TRP A 4 -6.16 -10.67 10.70
C TRP A 4 -7.50 -10.20 10.11
N GLU A 5 -8.48 -9.86 10.94
CA GLU A 5 -9.77 -9.33 10.49
C GLU A 5 -9.64 -7.92 9.89
N LYS A 6 -8.58 -7.19 10.26
CA LYS A 6 -8.33 -5.83 9.76
C LYS A 6 -7.84 -5.81 8.31
N VAL A 7 -7.31 -6.92 7.84
CA VAL A 7 -6.75 -7.07 6.49
C VAL A 7 -7.64 -7.93 5.58
N LEU A 8 -8.74 -8.46 6.13
CA LEU A 8 -9.72 -9.19 5.32
C LEU A 8 -10.64 -8.23 4.60
N VAL A 9 -10.76 -8.46 3.30
CA VAL A 9 -11.80 -7.83 2.49
C VAL A 9 -13.17 -8.32 2.99
N ASN A 10 -14.08 -7.38 3.24
CA ASN A 10 -15.44 -7.74 3.61
C ASN A 10 -16.15 -8.40 2.41
N SER A 11 -16.36 -9.71 2.51
CA SER A 11 -16.94 -10.52 1.45
C SER A 11 -18.39 -10.22 1.12
N GLU A 12 -19.09 -9.48 1.98
CA GLU A 12 -20.50 -9.11 1.77
C GLU A 12 -20.61 -7.77 1.04
N THR A 13 -19.78 -6.80 1.40
CA THR A 13 -19.90 -5.42 0.89
C THR A 13 -18.92 -5.11 -0.24
N TYR A 14 -17.72 -5.69 -0.21
CA TYR A 14 -16.69 -5.40 -1.20
C TYR A 14 -17.11 -5.73 -2.64
N PRO A 15 -17.75 -6.89 -2.94
CA PRO A 15 -18.18 -7.21 -4.31
C PRO A 15 -19.18 -6.22 -4.91
N GLU A 16 -19.91 -5.48 -4.06
CA GLU A 16 -20.86 -4.46 -4.49
C GLU A 16 -20.19 -3.09 -4.72
N SER A 17 -18.96 -2.92 -4.25
CA SER A 17 -18.21 -1.68 -4.44
C SER A 17 -17.66 -1.57 -5.87
N VAL A 18 -17.27 -0.36 -6.27
CA VAL A 18 -16.63 -0.13 -7.58
C VAL A 18 -15.32 -0.94 -7.69
N HIS A 19 -14.52 -0.97 -6.63
CA HIS A 19 -13.27 -1.75 -6.60
C HIS A 19 -13.52 -3.25 -6.65
N GLY A 20 -14.58 -3.74 -6.00
CA GLY A 20 -14.96 -5.15 -6.03
C GLY A 20 -15.43 -5.67 -7.38
N GLN A 21 -15.77 -4.77 -8.32
CA GLN A 21 -16.13 -5.11 -9.71
C GLN A 21 -14.91 -5.16 -10.64
N ILE A 22 -13.74 -4.69 -10.17
CA ILE A 22 -12.48 -4.76 -10.90
C ILE A 22 -11.86 -6.15 -10.65
N PRO A 23 -11.37 -6.85 -11.69
CA PRO A 23 -10.67 -8.11 -11.48
C PRO A 23 -9.50 -7.97 -10.52
N CYS A 24 -9.35 -8.89 -9.58
CA CYS A 24 -8.28 -8.83 -8.57
C CYS A 24 -6.87 -8.70 -9.20
N GLN A 25 -6.69 -9.31 -10.37
CA GLN A 25 -5.44 -9.31 -11.11
C GLN A 25 -5.06 -7.94 -11.69
N ASP A 26 -6.01 -7.06 -11.93
CA ASP A 26 -5.73 -5.72 -12.47
C ASP A 26 -4.97 -4.87 -11.45
N CYS A 27 -5.20 -5.11 -10.15
CA CYS A 27 -4.47 -4.47 -9.06
C CYS A 27 -3.33 -5.34 -8.54
N HIS A 28 -3.58 -6.64 -8.34
CA HIS A 28 -2.63 -7.53 -7.66
C HIS A 28 -1.69 -8.30 -8.60
N GLY A 29 -1.85 -8.21 -9.91
CA GLY A 29 -1.08 -9.02 -10.85
C GLY A 29 -1.39 -10.51 -10.73
N GLY A 30 -0.38 -11.35 -10.96
CA GLY A 30 -0.56 -12.79 -10.99
C GLY A 30 -0.98 -13.30 -12.37
N VAL A 31 -1.13 -14.59 -12.48
CA VAL A 31 -1.50 -15.29 -13.72
C VAL A 31 -2.76 -16.11 -13.50
N GLN A 32 -3.65 -16.13 -14.48
CA GLN A 32 -4.84 -16.98 -14.40
C GLN A 32 -4.45 -18.46 -14.63
N SER A 33 -4.30 -19.18 -13.54
CA SER A 33 -3.92 -20.61 -13.55
C SER A 33 -4.63 -21.37 -12.44
N ALA A 34 -4.85 -22.68 -12.68
CA ALA A 34 -5.30 -23.62 -11.65
C ALA A 34 -4.14 -24.09 -10.76
N ASP A 35 -2.89 -23.92 -11.20
CA ASP A 35 -1.70 -24.20 -10.42
C ASP A 35 -1.39 -22.99 -9.51
N LYS A 36 -1.20 -23.27 -8.22
CA LYS A 36 -0.99 -22.23 -7.21
C LYS A 36 0.31 -21.45 -7.44
N GLU A 37 1.39 -22.13 -7.75
CA GLU A 37 2.70 -21.50 -7.92
C GLU A 37 2.69 -20.61 -9.15
N GLU A 38 2.10 -21.10 -10.24
CA GLU A 38 1.93 -20.31 -11.48
C GLU A 38 1.01 -19.11 -11.25
N ALA A 39 -0.12 -19.29 -10.58
CA ALA A 39 -1.08 -18.24 -10.29
C ALA A 39 -0.48 -17.06 -9.49
N HIS A 40 0.49 -17.32 -8.62
CA HIS A 40 1.15 -16.31 -7.80
C HIS A 40 2.39 -15.68 -8.46
N THR A 41 2.73 -16.06 -9.69
CA THR A 41 3.85 -15.44 -10.43
C THR A 41 3.54 -13.98 -10.72
N GLY A 42 4.39 -13.07 -10.23
CA GLY A 42 4.21 -11.63 -10.40
C GLY A 42 3.12 -11.01 -9.52
N LEU A 43 2.73 -11.70 -8.43
CA LEU A 43 1.76 -11.16 -7.48
C LEU A 43 2.30 -9.94 -6.75
N VAL A 44 1.51 -8.89 -6.69
CA VAL A 44 1.78 -7.66 -5.93
C VAL A 44 0.92 -7.66 -4.67
N ALA A 45 1.57 -7.79 -3.53
CA ALA A 45 0.87 -7.89 -2.24
C ALA A 45 0.18 -6.56 -1.85
N ARG A 46 0.82 -5.43 -2.13
CA ARG A 46 0.34 -4.09 -1.75
C ARG A 46 0.38 -3.15 -2.96
N PRO A 47 -0.62 -3.19 -3.85
CA PRO A 47 -0.66 -2.32 -5.04
C PRO A 47 -0.65 -0.82 -4.69
N SER A 48 -1.21 -0.45 -3.55
CA SER A 48 -1.26 0.95 -3.08
C SER A 48 0.09 1.54 -2.65
N ASP A 49 1.14 0.73 -2.55
CA ASP A 49 2.52 1.22 -2.39
C ASP A 49 3.08 1.83 -3.70
N GLN A 50 2.38 1.60 -4.82
CA GLN A 50 2.73 2.12 -6.15
C GLN A 50 1.48 2.72 -6.81
N PRO A 51 0.91 3.79 -6.25
CA PRO A 51 -0.36 4.34 -6.70
C PRO A 51 -0.32 4.86 -8.14
N GLU A 52 0.83 5.32 -8.61
CA GLU A 52 1.06 5.74 -10.00
C GLU A 52 0.93 4.58 -11.00
N THR A 53 1.13 3.35 -10.55
CA THR A 53 1.00 2.16 -11.40
C THR A 53 -0.42 1.59 -11.38
N TYR A 54 -1.05 1.54 -10.21
CA TYR A 54 -2.28 0.77 -10.01
C TYR A 54 -3.53 1.62 -9.79
N CYS A 55 -3.37 2.88 -9.38
CA CYS A 55 -4.49 3.76 -9.03
C CYS A 55 -4.68 4.92 -10.02
N GLN A 56 -3.61 5.37 -10.64
CA GLN A 56 -3.57 6.61 -11.45
C GLN A 56 -4.51 6.57 -12.65
N GLU A 57 -4.76 5.42 -13.25
CA GLU A 57 -5.64 5.30 -14.42
C GLU A 57 -7.05 5.82 -14.13
N CYS A 58 -7.57 5.52 -12.94
CA CYS A 58 -8.90 5.95 -12.52
C CYS A 58 -8.88 7.17 -11.58
N HIS A 59 -7.78 7.40 -10.86
CA HIS A 59 -7.62 8.44 -9.87
C HIS A 59 -6.44 9.39 -10.12
N PRO A 60 -6.29 9.97 -11.34
CA PRO A 60 -5.09 10.74 -11.70
C PRO A 60 -4.87 11.96 -10.80
N ASP A 61 -5.94 12.69 -10.47
CA ASP A 61 -5.83 13.89 -9.65
C ASP A 61 -5.47 13.59 -8.20
N VAL A 62 -6.01 12.50 -7.66
CA VAL A 62 -5.72 12.07 -6.29
C VAL A 62 -4.29 11.57 -6.16
N VAL A 63 -3.83 10.76 -7.12
CA VAL A 63 -2.46 10.25 -7.14
C VAL A 63 -1.45 11.39 -7.28
N ALA A 64 -1.70 12.36 -8.17
CA ALA A 64 -0.84 13.52 -8.34
C ALA A 64 -0.70 14.39 -7.06
N LEU A 65 -1.75 14.44 -6.24
CA LEU A 65 -1.72 15.14 -4.95
C LEU A 65 -1.03 14.31 -3.86
N ASN A 66 -1.01 13.01 -4.00
CA ASN A 66 -0.49 12.10 -2.98
C ASN A 66 1.01 12.23 -2.78
N GLU A 67 1.78 12.50 -3.83
CA GLU A 67 3.24 12.69 -3.76
C GLU A 67 3.65 13.77 -2.72
N ASN A 68 2.78 14.74 -2.48
CA ASN A 68 3.01 15.82 -1.50
C ASN A 68 2.25 15.61 -0.18
N ASN A 69 1.58 14.47 -0.03
CA ASN A 69 0.81 14.17 1.17
C ASN A 69 1.74 13.71 2.30
N LEU A 70 1.67 14.38 3.43
CA LEU A 70 2.47 14.05 4.60
C LEU A 70 2.17 12.65 5.17
N HIS A 71 0.99 12.11 4.93
CA HIS A 71 0.63 10.73 5.31
C HIS A 71 1.33 9.68 4.45
N ASP A 72 1.62 10.01 3.19
CA ASP A 72 2.32 9.12 2.27
C ASP A 72 3.84 9.25 2.42
N ASN A 73 4.36 10.47 2.28
CA ASN A 73 5.80 10.69 2.28
C ASN A 73 6.44 10.77 3.68
N LEU A 74 5.63 10.88 4.73
CA LEU A 74 6.08 11.01 6.13
C LEU A 74 7.09 12.15 6.34
N GLY A 75 6.99 13.21 5.52
CA GLY A 75 7.96 14.30 5.50
C GLY A 75 8.20 14.95 6.85
N GLY A 76 7.16 15.11 7.67
CA GLY A 76 7.30 15.62 9.03
C GLY A 76 8.10 14.68 9.95
N TYR A 77 7.88 13.37 9.82
CA TYR A 77 8.60 12.36 10.59
C TYR A 77 10.10 12.38 10.24
N TRP A 78 10.42 12.32 8.96
CA TRP A 78 11.81 12.35 8.49
C TRP A 78 12.51 13.66 8.87
N THR A 79 11.84 14.81 8.74
CA THR A 79 12.39 16.10 9.15
C THR A 79 12.79 16.12 10.62
N VAL A 80 11.97 15.54 11.50
CA VAL A 80 12.29 15.47 12.94
C VAL A 80 13.43 14.51 13.21
N LEU A 81 13.44 13.34 12.59
CA LEU A 81 14.52 12.37 12.75
C LEU A 81 15.87 12.93 12.28
N ASP A 82 15.89 13.56 11.12
CA ASP A 82 17.10 14.17 10.55
C ASP A 82 17.70 15.25 11.45
N GLN A 83 16.85 15.93 12.24
CA GLN A 83 17.31 16.93 13.18
C GLN A 83 17.78 16.35 14.52
N LEU A 84 17.27 15.18 14.92
CA LEU A 84 17.55 14.56 16.21
C LEU A 84 18.64 13.50 16.16
N THR A 85 19.06 13.09 14.98
CA THR A 85 20.03 12.00 14.78
C THR A 85 21.25 12.50 14.01
N ALA A 86 22.39 11.80 14.17
CA ALA A 86 23.57 12.11 13.39
C ALA A 86 23.41 11.65 11.94
N PRO A 87 23.92 12.38 10.94
CA PRO A 87 23.78 12.02 9.53
C PRO A 87 24.26 10.61 9.18
N GLU A 88 25.28 10.13 9.87
CA GLU A 88 25.80 8.77 9.72
C GLU A 88 24.85 7.66 10.16
N ASP A 89 23.83 8.00 10.95
CA ASP A 89 22.83 7.03 11.43
C ASP A 89 21.57 6.99 10.55
N HIS A 90 21.40 7.93 9.60
CA HIS A 90 20.17 8.08 8.83
C HIS A 90 19.84 6.80 8.02
N ASP A 91 20.82 6.17 7.38
CA ASP A 91 20.62 4.93 6.61
C ASP A 91 20.15 3.78 7.52
N THR A 92 20.75 3.66 8.71
CA THR A 92 20.35 2.66 9.71
C THR A 92 18.92 2.88 10.20
N ILE A 93 18.54 4.14 10.43
CA ILE A 93 17.20 4.50 10.87
C ILE A 93 16.17 4.24 9.78
N ALA A 94 16.50 4.53 8.51
CA ALA A 94 15.63 4.24 7.38
C ALA A 94 15.40 2.72 7.22
N GLU A 95 16.45 1.91 7.38
CA GLU A 95 16.34 0.45 7.37
C GLU A 95 15.48 -0.07 8.53
N MET A 96 15.70 0.44 9.74
CA MET A 96 14.89 0.09 10.91
C MET A 96 13.42 0.47 10.71
N PHE A 97 13.14 1.64 10.15
CA PHE A 97 11.79 2.07 9.82
C PHE A 97 11.14 1.12 8.83
N GLY A 98 11.81 0.78 7.75
CA GLY A 98 11.33 -0.17 6.74
C GLY A 98 11.00 -1.55 7.33
N ASN A 99 11.82 -2.03 8.26
CA ASN A 99 11.65 -3.35 8.87
C ASN A 99 10.58 -3.41 9.96
N HIS A 100 10.30 -2.30 10.64
CA HIS A 100 9.46 -2.33 11.86
C HIS A 100 8.25 -1.40 11.83
N CYS A 101 8.36 -0.23 11.21
CA CYS A 101 7.36 0.82 11.32
C CYS A 101 6.51 1.02 10.07
N SER A 102 7.08 0.77 8.89
CA SER A 102 6.42 1.02 7.60
C SER A 102 5.13 0.22 7.40
N SER A 103 5.07 -1.00 7.95
CA SER A 103 3.88 -1.86 7.85
C SER A 103 2.64 -1.31 8.58
N CYS A 104 2.83 -0.34 9.47
CA CYS A 104 1.74 0.32 10.20
C CYS A 104 1.37 1.69 9.62
N HIS A 105 2.17 2.20 8.68
CA HIS A 105 1.90 3.47 8.02
C HIS A 105 1.00 3.27 6.81
N ALA A 106 -0.07 4.06 6.79
CA ALA A 106 -1.17 3.89 5.86
C ALA A 106 -0.78 4.24 4.42
N THR A 107 -1.16 3.37 3.50
CA THR A 107 -1.28 3.69 2.07
C THR A 107 -2.76 3.86 1.70
N CYS A 108 -3.05 4.30 0.48
CA CYS A 108 -4.43 4.48 0.03
C CYS A 108 -5.29 3.22 0.26
N GLY A 109 -4.72 2.04 -0.03
CA GLY A 109 -5.41 0.76 0.09
C GLY A 109 -5.76 0.34 1.51
N ASP A 110 -5.04 0.84 2.51
CA ASP A 110 -5.31 0.50 3.91
C ASP A 110 -6.61 1.11 4.44
N CYS A 111 -7.11 2.17 3.78
CA CYS A 111 -8.31 2.89 4.20
C CYS A 111 -9.45 2.86 3.18
N HIS A 112 -9.16 2.81 1.89
CA HIS A 112 -10.16 3.12 0.85
C HIS A 112 -10.59 1.94 -0.02
N VAL A 113 -9.81 0.87 -0.11
CA VAL A 113 -10.08 -0.24 -1.05
C VAL A 113 -10.80 -1.40 -0.39
N SER A 114 -10.48 -1.71 0.86
CA SER A 114 -10.94 -2.92 1.55
C SER A 114 -12.14 -2.71 2.48
N GLN A 115 -12.61 -1.48 2.61
CA GLN A 115 -13.72 -1.14 3.53
C GLN A 115 -14.89 -0.50 2.80
#